data_ed639fc091462fb474a9e5e5ad48b2f0
#
_entry.id   ed639fc091462fb474a9e5e5ad48b2f0
#
_cell.length_a   1.000
_cell.length_b   1.000
_cell.length_c   1.000
_cell.angle_alpha   90.00
_cell.angle_beta   90.00
_cell.angle_gamma   90.00
#
_symmetry.space_group_name_H-M   'P 1'
#
loop_
_entity.id
_entity.type
_entity.pdbx_description
1 polymer ?
#
loop_
_entity_poly.entity_id
_entity_poly.type
_entity_poly.pdbx_seq_one_letter_code
_entity_poly.pdbx_strand_id
1 'polypeptide(L)'
;MKNMKTLRVKMVGLLAVALILFSAFRADKPVITIFMIGDSTMANKKMDGGNPERGWGMVLPGFFSEDIRIDNHAANGRSSKSFISEGRWEKVISKVKKGDYVFIQFGHNDEKVLIFQTLCLL
;
A
#
# COMPACT_ATOMS: atom_id res chain seq x y z
N MET A 1 6.66 61.66 -11.89
CA MET A 1 6.28 60.95 -10.68
C MET A 1 5.12 59.92 -10.87
N LYS A 2 4.19 60.13 -11.79
CA LYS A 2 3.06 59.21 -12.09
C LYS A 2 3.54 57.83 -12.59
N ASN A 3 4.57 57.72 -13.42
CA ASN A 3 5.05 56.48 -14.03
C ASN A 3 5.75 55.52 -13.05
N MET A 4 6.43 56.02 -12.00
CA MET A 4 7.09 55.15 -11.02
C MET A 4 6.10 54.41 -10.11
N LYS A 5 4.99 55.04 -9.74
CA LYS A 5 3.93 54.37 -8.94
C LYS A 5 3.28 53.21 -9.72
N THR A 6 2.98 53.46 -11.00
CA THR A 6 2.35 52.44 -11.89
C THR A 6 3.32 51.26 -12.15
N LEU A 7 4.61 51.52 -12.30
CA LEU A 7 5.62 50.49 -12.49
C LEU A 7 5.75 49.60 -11.22
N ARG A 8 5.76 50.23 -10.04
CA ARG A 8 5.84 49.50 -8.76
C ARG A 8 4.63 48.59 -8.55
N VAL A 9 3.40 49.04 -8.87
CA VAL A 9 2.17 48.25 -8.75
C VAL A 9 2.21 47.06 -9.73
N LYS A 10 2.68 47.26 -10.96
CA LYS A 10 2.81 46.17 -11.95
C LYS A 10 3.85 45.13 -11.50
N MET A 11 5.00 45.58 -10.96
CA MET A 11 6.01 44.67 -10.43
C MET A 11 5.53 43.86 -9.22
N VAL A 12 4.80 44.46 -8.29
CA VAL A 12 4.22 43.76 -7.13
C VAL A 12 3.17 42.74 -7.59
N GLY A 13 2.34 43.09 -8.56
CA GLY A 13 1.37 42.16 -9.15
C GLY A 13 2.05 40.96 -9.83
N LEU A 14 3.11 41.19 -10.60
CA LEU A 14 3.86 40.12 -11.25
C LEU A 14 4.55 39.20 -10.24
N LEU A 15 5.10 39.76 -9.17
CA LEU A 15 5.72 39.00 -8.09
C LEU A 15 4.69 38.14 -7.32
N ALA A 16 3.50 38.68 -7.08
CA ALA A 16 2.41 37.95 -6.44
C ALA A 16 1.94 36.77 -7.31
N VAL A 17 1.78 36.97 -8.62
CA VAL A 17 1.42 35.91 -9.56
C VAL A 17 2.54 34.84 -9.61
N ALA A 18 3.80 35.24 -9.66
CA ALA A 18 4.92 34.29 -9.63
C ALA A 18 4.96 33.45 -8.34
N LEU A 19 4.67 34.06 -7.19
CA LEU A 19 4.58 33.36 -5.89
C LEU A 19 3.41 32.37 -5.86
N ILE A 20 2.27 32.73 -6.42
CA ILE A 20 1.11 31.83 -6.53
C ILE A 20 1.41 30.65 -7.46
N LEU A 21 2.05 30.89 -8.60
CA LEU A 21 2.46 29.83 -9.51
C LEU A 21 3.51 28.91 -8.91
N PHE A 22 4.45 29.44 -8.11
CA PHE A 22 5.46 28.66 -7.43
C PHE A 22 4.87 27.81 -6.29
N SER A 23 3.83 28.31 -5.60
CA SER A 23 3.14 27.52 -4.56
C SER A 23 2.25 26.41 -5.13
N ALA A 24 1.79 26.55 -6.38
CA ALA A 24 1.04 25.50 -7.09
C ALA A 24 1.94 24.35 -7.56
N PHE A 25 3.25 24.51 -7.60
CA PHE A 25 4.24 23.48 -7.95
C PHE A 25 4.70 22.68 -6.72
N ARG A 26 3.79 22.28 -5.83
CA ARG A 26 4.09 21.21 -4.89
C ARG A 26 4.03 19.92 -5.66
N ALA A 27 5.19 19.36 -5.99
CA ALA A 27 5.27 17.97 -6.41
C ALA A 27 4.78 17.11 -5.23
N ASP A 28 3.60 16.50 -5.37
CA ASP A 28 3.14 15.50 -4.42
C ASP A 28 4.22 14.42 -4.33
N LYS A 29 4.71 14.16 -3.11
CA LYS A 29 5.65 13.06 -2.91
C LYS A 29 4.98 11.78 -3.38
N PRO A 30 5.66 10.96 -4.20
CA PRO A 30 5.08 9.69 -4.62
C PRO A 30 4.79 8.84 -3.38
N VAL A 31 3.54 8.47 -3.20
CA VAL A 31 3.12 7.55 -2.14
C VAL A 31 3.66 6.17 -2.52
N ILE A 32 4.50 5.60 -1.67
CA ILE A 32 5.01 4.23 -1.81
C ILE A 32 3.96 3.27 -1.26
N THR A 33 3.62 2.24 -2.02
CA THR A 33 2.69 1.21 -1.55
C THR A 33 3.45 -0.06 -1.14
N ILE A 34 3.13 -0.60 0.03
CA ILE A 34 3.55 -1.93 0.46
C ILE A 34 2.36 -2.86 0.29
N PHE A 35 2.43 -3.73 -0.71
CA PHE A 35 1.46 -4.79 -0.92
C PHE A 35 1.80 -5.97 -0.02
N MET A 36 0.82 -6.49 0.71
CA MET A 36 1.02 -7.62 1.60
C MET A 36 0.26 -8.83 1.07
N ILE A 37 0.95 -9.93 0.86
CA ILE A 37 0.37 -11.21 0.44
C ILE A 37 0.77 -12.31 1.42
N GLY A 38 -0.19 -13.12 1.84
CA GLY A 38 0.08 -14.13 2.85
C GLY A 38 -1.19 -14.86 3.31
N ASP A 39 -1.00 -15.61 4.38
CA ASP A 39 -2.04 -16.41 5.00
C ASP A 39 -2.77 -15.67 6.16
N SER A 40 -3.42 -16.45 7.02
CA SER A 40 -4.23 -15.93 8.14
C SER A 40 -3.43 -15.18 9.20
N THR A 41 -2.13 -15.40 9.33
CA THR A 41 -1.29 -14.74 10.33
C THR A 41 -1.05 -13.27 9.98
N MET A 42 -1.07 -12.94 8.68
CA MET A 42 -0.93 -11.59 8.15
C MET A 42 -2.29 -10.92 7.87
N ALA A 43 -3.33 -11.70 7.54
CA ALA A 43 -4.60 -11.21 7.02
C ALA A 43 -5.35 -10.28 7.98
N ASN A 44 -6.10 -9.35 7.43
CA ASN A 44 -7.05 -8.54 8.20
C ASN A 44 -8.16 -9.43 8.76
N LYS A 45 -8.52 -9.21 10.02
CA LYS A 45 -9.60 -9.91 10.71
C LYS A 45 -10.81 -9.01 10.88
N LYS A 46 -11.99 -9.61 10.80
CA LYS A 46 -13.21 -8.93 11.21
C LYS A 46 -13.20 -8.72 12.72
N MET A 47 -13.53 -7.51 13.15
CA MET A 47 -13.50 -7.10 14.54
C MET A 47 -14.87 -7.23 15.23
N ASP A 48 -15.87 -7.71 14.51
CA ASP A 48 -17.22 -7.94 14.97
C ASP A 48 -17.31 -9.17 15.90
N GLY A 49 -18.34 -9.20 16.73
CA GLY A 49 -18.66 -10.36 17.58
C GLY A 49 -17.62 -10.70 18.65
N GLY A 50 -16.74 -9.77 19.03
CA GLY A 50 -15.72 -10.01 20.07
C GLY A 50 -14.56 -10.91 19.60
N ASN A 51 -14.32 -11.04 18.30
CA ASN A 51 -13.22 -11.82 17.75
C ASN A 51 -11.86 -11.32 18.27
N PRO A 52 -11.09 -12.15 19.03
CA PRO A 52 -9.79 -11.76 19.56
C PRO A 52 -8.65 -11.87 18.55
N GLU A 53 -8.89 -12.54 17.39
CA GLU A 53 -7.84 -12.75 16.40
C GLU A 53 -7.35 -11.45 15.80
N ARG A 54 -6.05 -11.37 15.60
CA ARG A 54 -5.37 -10.25 14.92
C ARG A 54 -4.35 -10.81 13.93
N GLY A 55 -4.41 -10.35 12.69
CA GLY A 55 -3.29 -10.53 11.77
C GLY A 55 -2.29 -9.38 11.95
N TRP A 56 -1.00 -9.67 11.92
CA TRP A 56 0.02 -8.63 12.12
C TRP A 56 -0.05 -7.52 11.04
N GLY A 57 -0.57 -7.83 9.86
CA GLY A 57 -0.80 -6.84 8.82
C GLY A 57 -1.80 -5.75 9.18
N MET A 58 -2.65 -5.96 10.20
CA MET A 58 -3.58 -4.94 10.69
C MET A 58 -2.90 -3.83 11.49
N VAL A 59 -1.79 -4.14 12.15
CA VAL A 59 -1.05 -3.19 12.99
C VAL A 59 0.11 -2.54 12.26
N LEU A 60 0.54 -3.12 11.16
CA LEU A 60 1.68 -2.64 10.38
C LEU A 60 1.56 -1.16 9.94
N PRO A 61 0.38 -0.64 9.52
CA PRO A 61 0.25 0.77 9.15
C PRO A 61 0.69 1.74 10.25
N GLY A 62 0.55 1.37 11.53
CA GLY A 62 0.94 2.21 12.66
C GLY A 62 2.47 2.41 12.82
N PHE A 63 3.28 1.68 12.08
CA PHE A 63 4.74 1.78 12.11
C PHE A 63 5.33 2.58 10.95
N PHE A 64 4.49 3.08 10.05
CA PHE A 64 4.91 3.86 8.89
C PHE A 64 4.32 5.27 8.92
N SER A 65 4.98 6.19 8.22
CA SER A 65 4.49 7.55 7.99
C SER A 65 3.39 7.60 6.93
N GLU A 66 2.69 8.73 6.81
CA GLU A 66 1.54 8.91 5.92
C GLU A 66 1.87 8.80 4.42
N ASP A 67 3.14 8.89 4.06
CA ASP A 67 3.64 8.71 2.69
C ASP A 67 3.81 7.22 2.30
N ILE A 68 3.59 6.29 3.25
CA ILE A 68 3.58 4.84 3.00
C ILE A 68 2.15 4.30 3.11
N ARG A 69 1.67 3.71 2.04
CA ARG A 69 0.38 3.04 1.99
C ARG A 69 0.53 1.54 2.18
N ILE A 70 -0.24 0.94 3.06
CA ILE A 70 -0.32 -0.51 3.22
C ILE A 70 -1.57 -1.04 2.49
N ASP A 71 -1.38 -1.94 1.52
CA ASP A 71 -2.46 -2.64 0.79
C ASP A 71 -2.38 -4.14 1.11
N ASN A 72 -3.15 -4.58 2.12
CA ASN A 72 -3.10 -5.94 2.64
C ASN A 72 -4.08 -6.87 1.88
N HIS A 73 -3.53 -7.75 1.06
CA HIS A 73 -4.22 -8.79 0.29
C HIS A 73 -4.13 -10.18 0.92
N ALA A 74 -3.49 -10.33 2.08
CA ALA A 74 -3.40 -11.60 2.76
C ALA A 74 -4.80 -12.18 3.06
N ALA A 75 -4.93 -13.50 3.00
CA ALA A 75 -6.23 -14.16 3.11
C ALA A 75 -6.16 -15.42 3.99
N ASN A 76 -7.16 -15.59 4.87
CA ASN A 76 -7.25 -16.73 5.76
C ASN A 76 -7.26 -18.06 4.98
N GLY A 77 -6.50 -19.05 5.46
CA GLY A 77 -6.49 -20.40 4.93
C GLY A 77 -5.79 -20.58 3.57
N ARG A 78 -5.07 -19.56 3.08
CA ARG A 78 -4.39 -19.64 1.79
C ARG A 78 -2.95 -20.09 1.95
N SER A 79 -2.59 -21.09 1.14
CA SER A 79 -1.20 -21.45 0.85
C SER A 79 -0.67 -20.59 -0.31
N SER A 80 0.62 -20.58 -0.54
CA SER A 80 1.22 -19.94 -1.72
C SER A 80 0.60 -20.44 -3.03
N LYS A 81 0.41 -21.77 -3.14
CA LYS A 81 -0.24 -22.43 -4.28
C LYS A 81 -1.68 -21.94 -4.50
N SER A 82 -2.51 -21.94 -3.44
CA SER A 82 -3.91 -21.50 -3.57
C SER A 82 -4.02 -19.99 -3.85
N PHE A 83 -3.12 -19.20 -3.31
CA PHE A 83 -3.07 -17.75 -3.58
C PHE A 83 -2.84 -17.45 -5.06
N ILE A 84 -1.96 -18.23 -5.71
CA ILE A 84 -1.72 -18.14 -7.15
C ILE A 84 -2.92 -18.69 -7.93
N SER A 85 -3.38 -19.91 -7.63
CA SER A 85 -4.44 -20.58 -8.40
C SER A 85 -5.80 -19.87 -8.35
N GLU A 86 -6.04 -19.06 -7.31
CA GLU A 86 -7.23 -18.21 -7.19
C GLU A 86 -7.09 -16.86 -7.93
N GLY A 87 -6.00 -16.62 -8.64
CA GLY A 87 -5.74 -15.36 -9.34
C GLY A 87 -5.50 -14.16 -8.41
N ARG A 88 -5.11 -14.41 -7.15
CA ARG A 88 -4.86 -13.34 -6.17
C ARG A 88 -3.53 -12.67 -6.42
N TRP A 89 -2.52 -13.43 -6.82
CA TRP A 89 -1.22 -12.91 -7.20
C TRP A 89 -1.33 -11.94 -8.38
N GLU A 90 -2.04 -12.32 -9.42
CA GLU A 90 -2.24 -11.50 -10.62
C GLU A 90 -2.94 -10.17 -10.29
N LYS A 91 -3.90 -10.20 -9.35
CA LYS A 91 -4.58 -8.98 -8.87
C LYS A 91 -3.64 -8.03 -8.15
N VAL A 92 -2.66 -8.54 -7.41
CA VAL A 92 -1.67 -7.72 -6.72
C VAL A 92 -0.67 -7.16 -7.72
N ILE A 93 -0.05 -8.04 -8.54
CA ILE A 93 1.03 -7.63 -9.43
C ILE A 93 0.57 -6.60 -10.48
N SER A 94 -0.70 -6.66 -10.89
CA SER A 94 -1.28 -5.67 -11.79
C SER A 94 -1.35 -4.25 -11.23
N LYS A 95 -1.24 -4.09 -9.90
CA LYS A 95 -1.28 -2.79 -9.21
C LYS A 95 0.11 -2.26 -8.85
N VAL A 96 1.10 -3.14 -8.75
CA VAL A 96 2.47 -2.79 -8.32
C VAL A 96 3.12 -1.85 -9.32
N LYS A 97 3.71 -0.78 -8.82
CA LYS A 97 4.43 0.22 -9.60
C LYS A 97 5.90 0.28 -9.17
N LYS A 98 6.72 0.89 -9.99
CA LYS A 98 8.13 1.14 -9.65
C LYS A 98 8.23 1.95 -8.35
N GLY A 99 8.95 1.41 -7.38
CA GLY A 99 9.14 1.99 -6.05
C GLY A 99 8.23 1.40 -4.97
N ASP A 100 7.24 0.58 -5.34
CA ASP A 100 6.43 -0.18 -4.40
C ASP A 100 7.18 -1.42 -3.87
N TYR A 101 6.68 -1.96 -2.76
CA TYR A 101 7.20 -3.18 -2.13
C TYR A 101 6.13 -4.25 -2.06
N VAL A 102 6.54 -5.51 -2.07
CA VAL A 102 5.66 -6.66 -1.83
C VAL A 102 6.21 -7.45 -0.64
N PHE A 103 5.43 -7.56 0.44
CA PHE A 103 5.73 -8.40 1.59
C PHE A 103 5.01 -9.73 1.43
N ILE A 104 5.76 -10.82 1.49
CA ILE A 104 5.26 -12.17 1.26
C ILE A 104 5.44 -13.01 2.53
N GLN A 105 4.35 -13.63 3.02
CA GLN A 105 4.41 -14.54 4.16
C GLN A 105 3.39 -15.67 3.98
N PHE A 106 3.91 -16.85 3.69
CA PHE A 106 3.20 -18.13 3.67
C PHE A 106 3.99 -19.15 4.47
N GLY A 107 3.36 -20.25 4.81
CA GLY A 107 4.00 -21.36 5.54
C GLY A 107 2.95 -22.30 6.12
N HIS A 108 2.18 -21.84 7.09
CA HIS A 108 1.24 -22.64 7.86
C HIS A 108 0.26 -23.49 7.03
N ASN A 109 -0.20 -22.98 5.89
CA ASN A 109 -1.10 -23.70 4.99
C ASN A 109 -0.36 -24.47 3.89
N ASP A 110 0.88 -24.12 3.60
CA ASP A 110 1.71 -24.82 2.62
C ASP A 110 2.09 -26.22 3.13
N GLU A 111 2.41 -26.37 4.41
CA GLU A 111 2.69 -27.64 5.05
C GLU A 111 1.51 -28.63 4.94
N LYS A 112 0.28 -28.18 5.07
CA LYS A 112 -0.94 -29.01 4.99
C LYS A 112 -1.08 -29.66 3.61
N VAL A 113 -0.70 -28.98 2.55
CA VAL A 113 -0.77 -29.50 1.17
C VAL A 113 0.23 -30.65 0.99
N LEU A 114 1.42 -30.53 1.56
CA LEU A 114 2.46 -31.57 1.50
C LEU A 114 2.02 -32.84 2.25
N ILE A 115 1.42 -32.72 3.43
CA ILE A 115 0.94 -33.84 4.22
C ILE A 115 -0.14 -34.63 3.47
N PHE A 116 -1.11 -33.96 2.84
CA PHE A 116 -2.16 -34.63 2.07
C PHE A 116 -1.62 -35.33 0.83
N GLN A 117 -0.64 -34.77 0.14
CA GLN A 117 -0.01 -35.42 -1.03
C GLN A 117 0.79 -36.69 -0.61
N THR A 118 1.46 -36.66 0.53
CA THR A 118 2.19 -37.82 1.05
C THR A 118 1.24 -38.94 1.50
N LEU A 119 0.10 -38.62 2.12
CA LEU A 119 -0.89 -39.61 2.53
C LEU A 119 -1.64 -40.28 1.37
N CYS A 120 -1.80 -39.62 0.24
CA CYS A 120 -2.43 -40.19 -0.95
C CYS A 120 -1.50 -41.08 -1.77
N LEU A 121 -0.21 -41.15 -1.43
CA LEU A 121 0.78 -42.00 -2.11
C LEU A 121 1.13 -43.27 -1.32
N LEU A 122 0.56 -43.47 -0.13
CA LEU A 122 0.64 -44.69 0.71
C LEU A 122 -0.65 -45.50 0.62
#